data_81e414ab29466070e7131e318b3c77ea
#
_entry.id   81e414ab29466070e7131e318b3c77ea
#
_cell.length_a   1.000
_cell.length_b   1.000
_cell.length_c   1.000
_cell.angle_alpha   90.00
_cell.angle_beta   90.00
_cell.angle_gamma   90.00
#
_symmetry.space_group_name_H-M   'P 1'
#
loop_
_entity.id
_entity.type
_entity.pdbx_description
1 polymer ?
#
loop_
_entity_poly.entity_id
_entity_poly.type
_entity_poly.pdbx_seq_one_letter_code
_entity_poly.pdbx_strand_id
1 'polypeptide(L)'
;MNFTNEELERQVLSAMMIYDEERLTAFSIIPSVEVFQDEKHKTIAKAIQAQQDAGEPVNLETVVLTLRKSGLLNEAGGISFITSVFTSLKNPGHTEIHCRMLVEQFMRSKFLYIATEMLTKANSDSGDIFELITEMQGKTDGLLTSTVNKSDDNFQTQLDISAEMWFNKAAGTIAGYPTGISSLDKLCGGLTNSELTVVGARPWQGKTALVVSLIRNLVKQGIGCGMFSLEMNKHELAQRLASQESQVYAFKIKQGNMNELDINALKSAVNGMKDWNIKICDEGYMNMRKIRTKATMWKNKYDIKVIFVDYIGLIESVNPKETNRVNIVGEISRGLKLLAKELQLPVVALSQLSRRVDERPDKMPLMSDLRESGSVEQDADVIWMMMRPAFYFDPTATTKVGNLELSNYDLCLIDQVKMRSGSTGVIPLKFDGPLMRLRNYE
;
A
#
# COMPACT_ATOMS: atom_id res chain seq x y z
N MET A 1 -32.33 -16.87 -15.81
CA MET A 1 -32.34 -16.80 -17.29
C MET A 1 -30.88 -16.74 -17.72
N ASN A 2 -30.39 -17.75 -18.49
CA ASN A 2 -29.05 -17.68 -19.06
C ASN A 2 -29.15 -16.86 -20.37
N PHE A 3 -28.78 -15.60 -20.30
CA PHE A 3 -28.61 -14.79 -21.51
C PHE A 3 -27.35 -15.20 -22.24
N THR A 4 -27.40 -15.25 -23.59
CA THR A 4 -26.20 -15.34 -24.41
C THR A 4 -25.43 -14.02 -24.33
N ASN A 5 -24.11 -14.06 -24.58
CA ASN A 5 -23.28 -12.84 -24.58
C ASN A 5 -23.83 -11.78 -25.56
N GLU A 6 -24.22 -12.18 -26.75
CA GLU A 6 -24.81 -11.32 -27.77
C GLU A 6 -26.12 -10.64 -27.33
N GLU A 7 -26.97 -11.36 -26.58
CA GLU A 7 -28.22 -10.82 -26.07
C GLU A 7 -27.99 -9.77 -24.98
N LEU A 8 -27.01 -9.98 -24.10
CA LEU A 8 -26.62 -8.99 -23.08
C LEU A 8 -26.04 -7.73 -23.72
N GLU A 9 -25.17 -7.87 -24.71
CA GLU A 9 -24.59 -6.74 -25.44
C GLU A 9 -25.65 -5.89 -26.08
N ARG A 10 -26.64 -6.51 -26.74
CA ARG A 10 -27.78 -5.82 -27.35
C ARG A 10 -28.63 -5.06 -26.33
N GLN A 11 -28.91 -5.64 -25.18
CA GLN A 11 -29.68 -4.99 -24.11
C GLN A 11 -28.96 -3.73 -23.60
N VAL A 12 -27.63 -3.83 -23.35
CA VAL A 12 -26.82 -2.70 -22.87
C VAL A 12 -26.74 -1.60 -23.93
N LEU A 13 -26.42 -1.92 -25.18
CA LEU A 13 -26.35 -0.93 -26.27
C LEU A 13 -27.68 -0.24 -26.50
N SER A 14 -28.79 -0.99 -26.44
CA SER A 14 -30.12 -0.43 -26.57
C SER A 14 -30.41 0.58 -25.44
N ALA A 15 -30.12 0.20 -24.17
CA ALA A 15 -30.29 1.10 -23.04
C ALA A 15 -29.45 2.38 -23.16
N MET A 16 -28.18 2.24 -23.61
CA MET A 16 -27.27 3.37 -23.84
C MET A 16 -27.77 4.34 -24.93
N MET A 17 -28.50 3.87 -25.95
CA MET A 17 -29.06 4.71 -27.01
C MET A 17 -30.39 5.37 -26.63
N ILE A 18 -31.15 4.80 -25.70
CA ILE A 18 -32.50 5.26 -25.36
C ILE A 18 -32.51 6.17 -24.14
N TYR A 19 -31.71 5.87 -23.11
CA TYR A 19 -31.76 6.54 -21.81
C TYR A 19 -30.41 7.12 -21.42
N ASP A 20 -30.35 8.42 -21.12
CA ASP A 20 -29.12 9.12 -20.71
C ASP A 20 -28.58 8.59 -19.39
N GLU A 21 -29.44 8.33 -18.40
CA GLU A 21 -29.04 7.79 -17.09
C GLU A 21 -28.43 6.39 -17.21
N GLU A 22 -29.03 5.52 -18.03
CA GLU A 22 -28.54 4.17 -18.27
C GLU A 22 -27.20 4.17 -19.04
N ARG A 23 -27.04 5.12 -19.95
CA ARG A 23 -25.77 5.34 -20.67
C ARG A 23 -24.66 5.74 -19.72
N LEU A 24 -24.90 6.70 -18.81
CA LEU A 24 -23.94 7.11 -17.79
C LEU A 24 -23.61 5.94 -16.85
N THR A 25 -24.62 5.18 -16.43
CA THR A 25 -24.44 3.95 -15.64
C THR A 25 -23.57 2.93 -16.37
N ALA A 26 -23.82 2.69 -17.65
CA ALA A 26 -23.01 1.77 -18.45
C ALA A 26 -21.55 2.23 -18.57
N PHE A 27 -21.29 3.51 -18.82
CA PHE A 27 -19.92 4.05 -18.87
C PHE A 27 -19.21 4.04 -17.51
N SER A 28 -19.94 4.09 -16.40
CA SER A 28 -19.34 3.97 -15.07
C SER A 28 -18.88 2.54 -14.76
N ILE A 29 -19.51 1.51 -15.34
CA ILE A 29 -19.27 0.09 -15.05
C ILE A 29 -18.36 -0.55 -16.10
N ILE A 30 -18.57 -0.24 -17.37
CA ILE A 30 -17.82 -0.82 -18.50
C ILE A 30 -16.50 -0.07 -18.70
N PRO A 31 -15.34 -0.70 -18.40
CA PRO A 31 -14.05 -0.02 -18.42
C PRO A 31 -13.55 0.33 -19.82
N SER A 32 -14.03 -0.38 -20.84
CA SER A 32 -13.61 -0.20 -22.24
C SER A 32 -14.62 -0.83 -23.18
N VAL A 33 -14.72 -0.29 -24.39
CA VAL A 33 -15.54 -0.87 -25.48
C VAL A 33 -15.09 -2.29 -25.88
N GLU A 34 -13.92 -2.72 -25.48
CA GLU A 34 -13.42 -4.08 -25.70
C GLU A 34 -14.20 -5.15 -24.91
N VAL A 35 -15.06 -4.75 -23.97
CA VAL A 35 -15.99 -5.63 -23.26
C VAL A 35 -17.02 -6.25 -24.22
N PHE A 36 -17.40 -5.51 -25.26
CA PHE A 36 -18.25 -6.02 -26.34
C PHE A 36 -17.45 -6.98 -27.24
N GLN A 37 -17.87 -8.22 -27.34
CA GLN A 37 -17.13 -9.27 -28.05
C GLN A 37 -17.53 -9.35 -29.54
N ASP A 38 -18.80 -9.01 -29.88
CA ASP A 38 -19.24 -8.89 -31.26
C ASP A 38 -18.71 -7.61 -31.91
N GLU A 39 -18.01 -7.72 -33.03
CA GLU A 39 -17.39 -6.58 -33.73
C GLU A 39 -18.38 -5.51 -34.17
N LYS A 40 -19.61 -5.90 -34.51
CA LYS A 40 -20.67 -4.94 -34.86
C LYS A 40 -21.12 -4.16 -33.64
N HIS A 41 -21.31 -4.85 -32.51
CA HIS A 41 -21.65 -4.22 -31.23
C HIS A 41 -20.53 -3.30 -30.74
N LYS A 42 -19.28 -3.74 -30.88
CA LYS A 42 -18.11 -2.92 -30.56
C LYS A 42 -18.05 -1.64 -31.37
N THR A 43 -18.37 -1.72 -32.69
CA THR A 43 -18.39 -0.57 -33.57
C THR A 43 -19.51 0.41 -33.20
N ILE A 44 -20.68 -0.09 -32.79
CA ILE A 44 -21.78 0.72 -32.28
C ILE A 44 -21.37 1.39 -30.94
N ALA A 45 -20.78 0.64 -30.03
CA ALA A 45 -20.31 1.17 -28.73
C ALA A 45 -19.29 2.29 -28.90
N LYS A 46 -18.34 2.14 -29.85
CA LYS A 46 -17.35 3.20 -30.18
C LYS A 46 -18.03 4.47 -30.69
N ALA A 47 -19.07 4.35 -31.50
CA ALA A 47 -19.82 5.51 -32.00
C ALA A 47 -20.58 6.21 -30.86
N ILE A 48 -21.20 5.45 -29.96
CA ILE A 48 -21.88 5.99 -28.78
C ILE A 48 -20.88 6.71 -27.86
N GLN A 49 -19.71 6.11 -27.62
CA GLN A 49 -18.67 6.73 -26.82
C GLN A 49 -18.15 8.03 -27.43
N ALA A 50 -17.85 8.05 -28.71
CA ALA A 50 -17.37 9.24 -29.40
C ALA A 50 -18.38 10.41 -29.33
N GLN A 51 -19.70 10.14 -29.43
CA GLN A 51 -20.72 11.15 -29.23
C GLN A 51 -20.80 11.65 -27.79
N GLN A 52 -20.72 10.73 -26.81
CA GLN A 52 -20.69 11.09 -25.40
C GLN A 52 -19.50 11.98 -25.07
N ASP A 53 -18.31 11.66 -25.59
CA ASP A 53 -17.08 12.43 -25.39
C ASP A 53 -17.15 13.82 -26.05
N ALA A 54 -17.89 13.93 -27.16
CA ALA A 54 -18.14 15.19 -27.86
C ALA A 54 -19.29 16.02 -27.24
N GLY A 55 -20.00 15.49 -26.23
CA GLY A 55 -21.19 16.13 -25.67
C GLY A 55 -22.37 16.20 -26.63
N GLU A 56 -22.41 15.36 -27.68
CA GLU A 56 -23.49 15.28 -28.63
C GLU A 56 -24.63 14.38 -28.13
N PRO A 57 -25.89 14.64 -28.55
CA PRO A 57 -27.01 13.77 -28.20
C PRO A 57 -26.82 12.37 -28.76
N VAL A 58 -27.08 11.34 -27.95
CA VAL A 58 -26.98 9.92 -28.36
C VAL A 58 -28.38 9.36 -28.53
N ASN A 59 -28.72 8.99 -29.76
CA ASN A 59 -29.94 8.29 -30.10
C ASN A 59 -29.72 7.49 -31.40
N LEU A 60 -30.73 6.72 -31.84
CA LEU A 60 -30.63 5.89 -33.03
C LEU A 60 -30.17 6.70 -34.28
N GLU A 61 -30.76 7.88 -34.51
CA GLU A 61 -30.47 8.69 -35.68
C GLU A 61 -29.06 9.24 -35.69
N THR A 62 -28.61 9.77 -34.52
CA THR A 62 -27.28 10.35 -34.37
C THR A 62 -26.19 9.28 -34.46
N VAL A 63 -26.39 8.10 -33.88
CA VAL A 63 -25.46 6.96 -33.99
C VAL A 63 -25.29 6.50 -35.42
N VAL A 64 -26.43 6.35 -36.18
CA VAL A 64 -26.40 6.01 -37.61
C VAL A 64 -25.67 7.08 -38.44
N LEU A 65 -25.91 8.37 -38.12
CA LEU A 65 -25.24 9.48 -38.80
C LEU A 65 -23.72 9.48 -38.55
N THR A 66 -23.30 9.26 -37.32
CA THR A 66 -21.88 9.18 -36.95
C THR A 66 -21.18 8.01 -37.64
N LEU A 67 -21.80 6.82 -37.63
CA LEU A 67 -21.28 5.65 -38.33
C LEU A 67 -21.22 5.84 -39.85
N ARG A 68 -22.17 6.61 -40.42
CA ARG A 68 -22.15 6.95 -41.84
C ARG A 68 -21.01 7.92 -42.15
N LYS A 69 -20.84 8.97 -41.36
CA LYS A 69 -19.76 9.95 -41.54
C LYS A 69 -18.36 9.33 -41.42
N SER A 70 -18.19 8.36 -40.53
CA SER A 70 -16.93 7.62 -40.33
C SER A 70 -16.70 6.49 -41.34
N GLY A 71 -17.67 6.17 -42.20
CA GLY A 71 -17.59 5.07 -43.16
C GLY A 71 -17.79 3.67 -42.56
N LEU A 72 -18.12 3.57 -41.27
CA LEU A 72 -18.20 2.32 -40.48
C LEU A 72 -19.62 1.71 -40.44
N LEU A 73 -20.59 2.30 -41.15
CA LEU A 73 -21.98 1.86 -41.12
C LEU A 73 -22.16 0.38 -41.53
N ASN A 74 -21.42 -0.08 -42.54
CA ASN A 74 -21.47 -1.47 -42.98
C ASN A 74 -20.83 -2.42 -41.99
N GLU A 75 -19.74 -2.02 -41.34
CA GLU A 75 -19.08 -2.79 -40.30
C GLU A 75 -19.99 -2.93 -39.06
N ALA A 76 -20.78 -1.92 -38.75
CA ALA A 76 -21.80 -1.97 -37.70
C ALA A 76 -23.04 -2.82 -38.07
N GLY A 77 -23.05 -3.47 -39.22
CA GLY A 77 -24.17 -4.30 -39.72
C GLY A 77 -25.29 -3.55 -40.44
N GLY A 78 -25.10 -2.27 -40.74
CA GLY A 78 -26.07 -1.43 -41.48
C GLY A 78 -27.24 -0.96 -40.58
N ILE A 79 -28.08 -0.10 -41.17
CA ILE A 79 -29.19 0.53 -40.44
C ILE A 79 -30.15 -0.50 -39.84
N SER A 80 -30.49 -1.56 -40.60
CA SER A 80 -31.42 -2.59 -40.12
C SER A 80 -30.92 -3.32 -38.86
N PHE A 81 -29.62 -3.62 -38.80
CA PHE A 81 -29.02 -4.24 -37.61
C PHE A 81 -29.03 -3.29 -36.42
N ILE A 82 -28.61 -2.04 -36.61
CA ILE A 82 -28.61 -1.03 -35.54
C ILE A 82 -30.01 -0.81 -35.00
N THR A 83 -31.02 -0.74 -35.88
CA THR A 83 -32.43 -0.64 -35.46
C THR A 83 -32.87 -1.87 -34.66
N SER A 84 -32.43 -3.07 -35.03
CA SER A 84 -32.76 -4.29 -34.31
C SER A 84 -32.11 -4.31 -32.92
N VAL A 85 -30.91 -3.75 -32.78
CA VAL A 85 -30.25 -3.55 -31.49
C VAL A 85 -31.01 -2.52 -30.65
N PHE A 86 -31.37 -1.37 -31.25
CA PHE A 86 -32.11 -0.31 -30.56
C PHE A 86 -33.44 -0.79 -29.98
N THR A 87 -34.17 -1.65 -30.71
CA THR A 87 -35.48 -2.18 -30.29
C THR A 87 -35.39 -3.40 -29.38
N SER A 88 -34.20 -3.85 -29.00
CA SER A 88 -33.99 -5.08 -28.21
C SER A 88 -34.23 -4.92 -26.73
N LEU A 89 -34.33 -3.69 -26.20
CA LEU A 89 -34.45 -3.42 -24.78
C LEU A 89 -35.73 -4.02 -24.20
N LYS A 90 -35.58 -4.88 -23.19
CA LYS A 90 -36.70 -5.51 -22.50
C LYS A 90 -37.03 -4.79 -21.17
N ASN A 91 -36.03 -4.35 -20.42
CA ASN A 91 -36.23 -3.67 -19.14
C ASN A 91 -35.05 -2.72 -18.83
N PRO A 92 -35.24 -1.40 -18.81
CA PRO A 92 -34.19 -0.43 -18.57
C PRO A 92 -33.59 -0.56 -17.19
N GLY A 93 -34.36 -0.85 -16.14
CA GLY A 93 -33.86 -0.95 -14.76
C GLY A 93 -32.88 -2.10 -14.48
N HIS A 94 -32.54 -2.92 -15.49
CA HIS A 94 -31.54 -3.99 -15.34
C HIS A 94 -30.19 -3.69 -16.00
N THR A 95 -29.98 -2.48 -16.52
CA THR A 95 -28.75 -2.12 -17.23
C THR A 95 -27.50 -2.31 -16.38
N GLU A 96 -27.54 -1.90 -15.13
CA GLU A 96 -26.40 -2.10 -14.20
C GLU A 96 -26.02 -3.57 -14.08
N ILE A 97 -27.00 -4.44 -13.87
CA ILE A 97 -26.78 -5.89 -13.73
C ILE A 97 -26.22 -6.47 -15.03
N HIS A 98 -26.76 -6.08 -16.18
CA HIS A 98 -26.30 -6.53 -17.50
C HIS A 98 -24.86 -6.07 -17.78
N CYS A 99 -24.50 -4.82 -17.43
CA CYS A 99 -23.14 -4.31 -17.56
C CYS A 99 -22.15 -5.11 -16.69
N ARG A 100 -22.49 -5.38 -15.42
CA ARG A 100 -21.66 -6.20 -14.52
C ARG A 100 -21.47 -7.63 -15.08
N MET A 101 -22.52 -8.24 -15.59
CA MET A 101 -22.45 -9.56 -16.22
C MET A 101 -21.54 -9.57 -17.45
N LEU A 102 -21.62 -8.55 -18.32
CA LEU A 102 -20.74 -8.41 -19.49
C LEU A 102 -19.28 -8.27 -19.08
N VAL A 103 -18.98 -7.42 -18.08
CA VAL A 103 -17.63 -7.24 -17.58
C VAL A 103 -17.10 -8.56 -16.98
N GLU A 104 -17.90 -9.28 -16.21
CA GLU A 104 -17.51 -10.58 -15.65
C GLU A 104 -17.19 -11.60 -16.77
N GLN A 105 -18.03 -11.68 -17.80
CA GLN A 105 -17.80 -12.59 -18.93
C GLN A 105 -16.55 -12.23 -19.72
N PHE A 106 -16.32 -10.93 -19.95
CA PHE A 106 -15.10 -10.43 -20.58
C PHE A 106 -13.84 -10.83 -19.76
N MET A 107 -13.89 -10.65 -18.43
CA MET A 107 -12.82 -11.05 -17.53
C MET A 107 -12.52 -12.55 -17.60
N ARG A 108 -13.58 -13.37 -17.59
CA ARG A 108 -13.45 -14.84 -17.75
C ARG A 108 -12.79 -15.21 -19.07
N SER A 109 -13.22 -14.57 -20.17
CA SER A 109 -12.65 -14.81 -21.50
C SER A 109 -11.17 -14.42 -21.58
N LYS A 110 -10.80 -13.26 -21.03
CA LYS A 110 -9.42 -12.81 -20.98
C LYS A 110 -8.55 -13.71 -20.09
N PHE A 111 -9.09 -14.14 -18.94
CA PHE A 111 -8.39 -15.08 -18.07
C PHE A 111 -8.16 -16.44 -18.73
N LEU A 112 -9.17 -16.97 -19.45
CA LEU A 112 -9.04 -18.20 -20.22
C LEU A 112 -7.97 -18.06 -21.32
N TYR A 113 -7.93 -16.91 -22.00
CA TYR A 113 -6.88 -16.64 -22.99
C TYR A 113 -5.48 -16.68 -22.36
N ILE A 114 -5.28 -15.99 -21.22
CA ILE A 114 -4.01 -16.00 -20.48
C ILE A 114 -3.64 -17.42 -20.02
N ALA A 115 -4.61 -18.19 -19.50
CA ALA A 115 -4.40 -19.56 -19.05
C ALA A 115 -4.00 -20.48 -20.24
N THR A 116 -4.63 -20.33 -21.39
CA THR A 116 -4.30 -21.11 -22.60
C THR A 116 -2.91 -20.75 -23.12
N GLU A 117 -2.54 -19.48 -23.13
CA GLU A 117 -1.19 -19.03 -23.47
C GLU A 117 -0.14 -19.61 -22.51
N MET A 118 -0.44 -19.61 -21.20
CA MET A 118 0.40 -20.21 -20.18
C MET A 118 0.60 -21.72 -20.41
N LEU A 119 -0.48 -22.43 -20.68
CA LEU A 119 -0.41 -23.89 -20.99
C LEU A 119 0.43 -24.15 -22.24
N THR A 120 0.26 -23.36 -23.28
CA THR A 120 1.01 -23.51 -24.53
C THR A 120 2.50 -23.25 -24.33
N LYS A 121 2.85 -22.17 -23.63
CA LYS A 121 4.24 -21.82 -23.34
C LYS A 121 4.89 -22.80 -22.35
N ALA A 122 4.17 -23.29 -21.35
CA ALA A 122 4.67 -24.26 -20.37
C ALA A 122 4.95 -25.65 -20.99
N ASN A 123 4.20 -26.03 -22.04
CA ASN A 123 4.42 -27.27 -22.79
C ASN A 123 5.52 -27.13 -23.85
N SER A 124 5.95 -25.91 -24.18
CA SER A 124 7.09 -25.71 -25.08
C SER A 124 8.38 -25.72 -24.24
N ASP A 125 9.33 -26.59 -24.56
CA ASP A 125 10.63 -26.72 -23.88
C ASP A 125 11.55 -25.50 -24.06
N SER A 126 11.02 -24.34 -24.54
CA SER A 126 11.76 -23.14 -24.85
C SER A 126 11.47 -22.04 -23.82
N GLY A 127 12.43 -21.77 -22.94
CA GLY A 127 12.42 -20.61 -22.05
C GLY A 127 12.61 -20.94 -20.56
N ASP A 128 13.00 -19.91 -19.79
CA ASP A 128 13.11 -20.02 -18.34
C ASP A 128 11.70 -20.02 -17.72
N ILE A 129 11.37 -21.05 -16.96
CA ILE A 129 10.10 -21.18 -16.24
C ILE A 129 9.84 -20.00 -15.30
N PHE A 130 10.87 -19.39 -14.72
CA PHE A 130 10.74 -18.23 -13.85
C PHE A 130 10.36 -16.97 -14.63
N GLU A 131 10.86 -16.80 -15.86
CA GLU A 131 10.44 -15.72 -16.75
C GLU A 131 8.98 -15.87 -17.16
N LEU A 132 8.56 -17.08 -17.50
CA LEU A 132 7.16 -17.41 -17.84
C LEU A 132 6.21 -17.08 -16.67
N ILE A 133 6.54 -17.51 -15.46
CA ILE A 133 5.73 -17.20 -14.26
C ILE A 133 5.62 -15.69 -14.06
N THR A 134 6.73 -14.95 -14.24
CA THR A 134 6.76 -13.49 -14.07
C THR A 134 5.92 -12.78 -15.14
N GLU A 135 6.00 -13.22 -16.39
CA GLU A 135 5.19 -12.70 -17.50
C GLU A 135 3.69 -12.90 -17.22
N MET A 136 3.30 -14.11 -16.78
CA MET A 136 1.90 -14.43 -16.49
C MET A 136 1.34 -13.68 -15.28
N GLN A 137 2.16 -13.49 -14.24
CA GLN A 137 1.78 -12.61 -13.12
C GLN A 137 1.51 -11.18 -13.59
N GLY A 138 2.37 -10.61 -14.42
CA GLY A 138 2.17 -9.27 -14.98
C GLY A 138 0.90 -9.15 -15.83
N LYS A 139 0.56 -10.17 -16.62
CA LYS A 139 -0.69 -10.21 -17.42
C LYS A 139 -1.93 -10.30 -16.53
N THR A 140 -1.87 -11.09 -15.47
CA THR A 140 -2.97 -11.25 -14.52
C THR A 140 -3.19 -9.98 -13.70
N ASP A 141 -2.11 -9.33 -13.24
CA ASP A 141 -2.17 -8.04 -12.55
C ASP A 141 -2.72 -6.94 -13.47
N GLY A 142 -2.30 -6.93 -14.76
CA GLY A 142 -2.83 -6.02 -15.76
C GLY A 142 -4.34 -6.21 -15.99
N LEU A 143 -4.84 -7.44 -15.93
CA LEU A 143 -6.26 -7.73 -16.06
C LEU A 143 -7.05 -7.17 -14.85
N LEU A 144 -6.55 -7.34 -13.63
CA LEU A 144 -7.17 -6.80 -12.41
C LEU A 144 -7.19 -5.27 -12.42
N THR A 145 -6.10 -4.62 -12.83
CA THR A 145 -6.02 -3.15 -12.87
C THR A 145 -6.89 -2.53 -13.97
N SER A 146 -7.11 -3.21 -15.07
CA SER A 146 -7.97 -2.71 -16.17
C SER A 146 -9.46 -2.75 -15.85
N THR A 147 -9.86 -3.51 -14.84
CA THR A 147 -11.27 -3.70 -14.43
C THR A 147 -11.62 -3.05 -13.09
N VAL A 148 -10.62 -2.64 -12.30
CA VAL A 148 -10.88 -1.77 -11.16
C VAL A 148 -11.32 -0.42 -11.73
N ASN A 149 -12.62 -0.16 -11.63
CA ASN A 149 -13.19 1.14 -11.99
C ASN A 149 -12.26 2.24 -11.45
N LYS A 150 -11.99 3.24 -12.31
CA LYS A 150 -11.62 4.56 -11.80
C LYS A 150 -12.60 4.82 -10.67
N SER A 151 -12.07 4.84 -9.42
CA SER A 151 -12.82 5.28 -8.25
C SER A 151 -13.64 6.49 -8.69
N ASP A 152 -14.88 6.56 -8.27
CA ASP A 152 -15.72 7.73 -8.49
C ASP A 152 -14.88 8.98 -8.22
N ASP A 153 -14.38 9.63 -9.29
CA ASP A 153 -13.62 10.88 -9.19
C ASP A 153 -14.58 12.05 -8.86
N ASN A 154 -15.81 11.73 -8.43
CA ASN A 154 -16.78 12.71 -8.02
C ASN A 154 -16.32 13.34 -6.70
N PHE A 155 -15.85 14.58 -6.81
CA PHE A 155 -15.39 15.37 -5.67
C PHE A 155 -16.44 15.43 -4.54
N GLN A 156 -17.75 15.47 -4.87
CA GLN A 156 -18.82 15.50 -3.90
C GLN A 156 -18.85 14.25 -3.01
N THR A 157 -18.78 13.07 -3.63
CA THR A 157 -18.71 11.80 -2.90
C THR A 157 -17.45 11.72 -2.00
N GLN A 158 -16.32 12.20 -2.51
CA GLN A 158 -15.08 12.26 -1.74
C GLN A 158 -15.17 13.28 -0.59
N LEU A 159 -15.86 14.38 -0.80
CA LEU A 159 -16.08 15.40 0.23
C LEU A 159 -16.96 14.87 1.36
N ASP A 160 -18.05 14.15 1.04
CA ASP A 160 -18.96 13.57 2.03
C ASP A 160 -18.25 12.52 2.90
N ILE A 161 -17.49 11.60 2.29
CA ILE A 161 -16.67 10.62 3.00
C ILE A 161 -15.63 11.32 3.89
N SER A 162 -14.98 12.36 3.37
CA SER A 162 -13.97 13.12 4.11
C SER A 162 -14.60 13.92 5.27
N ALA A 163 -15.78 14.48 5.06
CA ALA A 163 -16.52 15.25 6.07
C ALA A 163 -16.89 14.35 7.27
N GLU A 164 -17.40 13.15 7.03
CA GLU A 164 -17.65 12.19 8.11
C GLU A 164 -16.38 11.86 8.90
N MET A 165 -15.26 11.65 8.20
CA MET A 165 -13.96 11.43 8.83
C MET A 165 -13.53 12.63 9.68
N TRP A 166 -13.73 13.87 9.19
CA TRP A 166 -13.35 15.11 9.91
C TRP A 166 -14.25 15.33 11.14
N PHE A 167 -15.54 15.12 11.04
CA PHE A 167 -16.47 15.27 12.17
C PHE A 167 -16.21 14.24 13.26
N ASN A 168 -15.85 13.01 12.87
CA ASN A 168 -15.44 11.98 13.83
C ASN A 168 -14.11 12.33 14.50
N LYS A 169 -13.17 13.00 13.80
CA LYS A 169 -11.90 13.48 14.36
C LYS A 169 -12.06 14.65 15.33
N ALA A 170 -13.05 15.52 15.11
CA ALA A 170 -13.32 16.65 16.00
C ALA A 170 -13.68 16.20 17.44
N ALA A 171 -14.02 14.93 17.64
CA ALA A 171 -14.24 14.31 18.96
C ALA A 171 -12.95 13.95 19.72
N GLY A 172 -11.75 14.36 19.25
CA GLY A 172 -10.45 14.10 19.91
C GLY A 172 -9.86 12.72 19.61
N THR A 173 -10.36 12.00 18.60
CA THR A 173 -9.82 10.74 18.16
C THR A 173 -8.57 10.93 17.29
N ILE A 174 -7.56 10.10 17.50
CA ILE A 174 -6.33 10.07 16.70
C ILE A 174 -6.67 9.63 15.27
N ALA A 175 -6.11 10.35 14.28
CA ALA A 175 -6.44 10.16 12.86
C ALA A 175 -5.99 8.79 12.30
N GLY A 176 -4.86 8.30 12.82
CA GLY A 176 -4.22 7.04 12.42
C GLY A 176 -4.26 5.99 13.52
N TYR A 177 -3.55 4.89 13.32
CA TYR A 177 -3.33 3.89 14.36
C TYR A 177 -2.41 4.43 15.44
N PRO A 178 -2.83 4.44 16.73
CA PRO A 178 -2.01 4.96 17.82
C PRO A 178 -0.73 4.14 17.97
N THR A 179 0.42 4.81 17.99
CA THR A 179 1.73 4.14 18.16
C THR A 179 1.92 3.56 19.58
N GLY A 180 1.08 4.00 20.53
CA GLY A 180 1.21 3.69 21.94
C GLY A 180 2.35 4.46 22.62
N ILE A 181 2.92 5.45 21.93
CA ILE A 181 3.88 6.43 22.46
C ILE A 181 3.18 7.79 22.39
N SER A 182 2.59 8.23 23.50
CA SER A 182 1.67 9.37 23.51
C SER A 182 2.30 10.69 23.02
N SER A 183 3.60 10.90 23.26
CA SER A 183 4.32 12.07 22.77
C SER A 183 4.45 12.05 21.25
N LEU A 184 4.66 10.87 20.64
CA LEU A 184 4.73 10.68 19.21
C LEU A 184 3.34 10.82 18.59
N ASP A 185 2.32 10.21 19.20
CA ASP A 185 0.93 10.29 18.73
C ASP A 185 0.38 11.72 18.74
N LYS A 186 0.74 12.53 19.74
CA LYS A 186 0.39 13.95 19.78
C LYS A 186 0.99 14.76 18.64
N LEU A 187 2.20 14.42 18.20
CA LEU A 187 2.88 15.16 17.13
C LEU A 187 2.44 14.69 15.73
N CYS A 188 2.34 13.36 15.51
CA CYS A 188 2.05 12.81 14.18
C CYS A 188 0.59 12.39 13.95
N GLY A 189 -0.25 12.35 15.00
CA GLY A 189 -1.64 11.88 14.88
C GLY A 189 -1.77 10.38 14.67
N GLY A 190 -0.73 9.59 15.05
CA GLY A 190 -0.66 8.15 14.82
C GLY A 190 -0.17 7.78 13.42
N LEU A 191 -0.18 6.49 13.09
CA LEU A 191 0.19 5.98 11.76
C LEU A 191 -1.01 6.04 10.83
N THR A 192 -0.98 6.95 9.87
CA THR A 192 -2.13 7.25 8.99
C THR A 192 -2.12 6.35 7.75
N ASN A 193 -3.30 5.87 7.35
CA ASN A 193 -3.48 5.09 6.12
C ASN A 193 -2.95 5.84 4.90
N SER A 194 -2.40 5.08 3.94
CA SER A 194 -1.84 5.60 2.68
C SER A 194 -0.61 6.49 2.84
N GLU A 195 -0.04 6.60 4.05
CA GLU A 195 1.18 7.35 4.31
C GLU A 195 2.40 6.46 4.40
N LEU A 196 3.53 6.97 3.89
CA LEU A 196 4.86 6.42 4.05
C LEU A 196 5.61 7.22 5.13
N THR A 197 5.89 6.56 6.26
CA THR A 197 6.77 7.09 7.31
C THR A 197 8.16 6.52 7.14
N VAL A 198 9.18 7.37 7.05
CA VAL A 198 10.57 6.93 6.99
C VAL A 198 11.29 7.27 8.28
N VAL A 199 11.94 6.28 8.88
CA VAL A 199 12.75 6.44 10.11
C VAL A 199 14.22 6.37 9.74
N GLY A 200 14.91 7.51 9.78
CA GLY A 200 16.33 7.63 9.52
C GLY A 200 17.16 7.60 10.81
N ALA A 201 18.16 6.73 10.88
CA ALA A 201 19.15 6.76 11.96
C ALA A 201 20.49 6.15 11.54
N ARG A 202 21.55 6.50 12.26
CA ARG A 202 22.84 5.83 12.17
C ARG A 202 22.74 4.39 12.76
N PRO A 203 23.65 3.47 12.40
CA PRO A 203 23.74 2.17 13.07
C PRO A 203 23.80 2.31 14.58
N TRP A 204 23.24 1.33 15.30
CA TRP A 204 23.21 1.26 16.78
C TRP A 204 22.36 2.33 17.49
N GLN A 205 21.70 3.23 16.78
CA GLN A 205 20.84 4.26 17.36
C GLN A 205 19.45 3.72 17.81
N GLY A 206 19.12 2.44 17.54
CA GLY A 206 17.90 1.80 18.03
C GLY A 206 16.72 1.80 17.05
N LYS A 207 16.94 1.95 15.73
CA LYS A 207 15.87 1.91 14.71
C LYS A 207 14.94 0.70 14.86
N THR A 208 15.53 -0.49 14.84
CA THR A 208 14.78 -1.76 14.99
C THR A 208 14.09 -1.86 16.35
N ALA A 209 14.71 -1.31 17.42
CA ALA A 209 14.09 -1.26 18.75
C ALA A 209 12.84 -0.39 18.76
N LEU A 210 12.84 0.74 18.02
CA LEU A 210 11.64 1.57 17.84
C LEU A 210 10.54 0.75 17.17
N VAL A 211 10.81 0.15 16.01
CA VAL A 211 9.83 -0.66 15.26
C VAL A 211 9.28 -1.80 16.11
N VAL A 212 10.12 -2.54 16.82
CA VAL A 212 9.67 -3.62 17.72
C VAL A 212 8.76 -3.07 18.83
N SER A 213 9.08 -1.89 19.39
CA SER A 213 8.22 -1.24 20.39
C SER A 213 6.88 -0.78 19.81
N LEU A 214 6.88 -0.24 18.58
CA LEU A 214 5.65 0.14 17.87
C LEU A 214 4.79 -1.10 17.57
N ILE A 215 5.36 -2.17 17.01
CA ILE A 215 4.66 -3.43 16.73
C ILE A 215 4.01 -3.96 18.01
N ARG A 216 4.80 -4.06 19.11
CA ARG A 216 4.27 -4.51 20.41
C ARG A 216 3.08 -3.70 20.87
N ASN A 217 3.17 -2.37 20.79
CA ASN A 217 2.10 -1.49 21.23
C ASN A 217 0.85 -1.61 20.37
N LEU A 218 1.02 -1.74 19.02
CA LEU A 218 -0.09 -1.89 18.08
C LEU A 218 -0.83 -3.21 18.26
N VAL A 219 -0.10 -4.33 18.35
CA VAL A 219 -0.75 -5.64 18.49
C VAL A 219 -1.47 -5.82 19.83
N LYS A 220 -1.01 -5.14 20.87
CA LYS A 220 -1.74 -5.07 22.16
C LYS A 220 -3.05 -4.29 22.07
N GLN A 221 -3.20 -3.46 21.06
CA GLN A 221 -4.44 -2.77 20.72
C GLN A 221 -5.30 -3.56 19.71
N GLY A 222 -4.90 -4.80 19.36
CA GLY A 222 -5.58 -5.63 18.37
C GLY A 222 -5.28 -5.26 16.92
N ILE A 223 -4.29 -4.40 16.67
CA ILE A 223 -3.92 -3.94 15.32
C ILE A 223 -2.88 -4.88 14.74
N GLY A 224 -3.25 -5.61 13.67
CA GLY A 224 -2.38 -6.56 12.99
C GLY A 224 -1.17 -5.89 12.30
N CYS A 225 0.03 -6.44 12.48
CA CYS A 225 1.28 -5.89 11.94
C CYS A 225 2.00 -6.88 11.02
N GLY A 226 2.45 -6.39 9.86
CA GLY A 226 3.34 -7.12 8.96
C GLY A 226 4.74 -6.51 8.97
N MET A 227 5.78 -7.34 9.06
CA MET A 227 7.16 -6.88 9.05
C MET A 227 8.00 -7.62 8.01
N PHE A 228 8.61 -6.88 7.11
CA PHE A 228 9.69 -7.34 6.24
C PHE A 228 11.02 -7.02 6.93
N SER A 229 11.67 -8.05 7.46
CA SER A 229 12.94 -7.94 8.18
C SER A 229 14.06 -8.50 7.33
N LEU A 230 14.84 -7.61 6.72
CA LEU A 230 15.90 -7.98 5.79
C LEU A 230 17.28 -8.04 6.49
N GLU A 231 17.39 -7.44 7.67
CA GLU A 231 18.61 -7.42 8.47
C GLU A 231 18.61 -8.50 9.57
N MET A 232 17.45 -8.76 10.16
CA MET A 232 17.31 -9.67 11.30
C MET A 232 16.40 -10.85 10.98
N ASN A 233 16.72 -12.03 11.50
CA ASN A 233 15.86 -13.19 11.38
C ASN A 233 14.64 -13.09 12.32
N LYS A 234 13.58 -13.83 11.98
CA LYS A 234 12.32 -13.86 12.75
C LYS A 234 12.47 -14.31 14.21
N HIS A 235 13.45 -15.16 14.49
CA HIS A 235 13.69 -15.64 15.87
C HIS A 235 14.25 -14.53 16.76
N GLU A 236 15.16 -13.69 16.24
CA GLU A 236 15.70 -12.55 16.96
C GLU A 236 14.62 -11.49 17.22
N LEU A 237 13.73 -11.25 16.27
CA LEU A 237 12.59 -10.35 16.45
C LEU A 237 11.60 -10.87 17.50
N ALA A 238 11.27 -12.16 17.44
CA ALA A 238 10.43 -12.80 18.45
C ALA A 238 11.06 -12.73 19.85
N GLN A 239 12.38 -12.93 19.95
CA GLN A 239 13.12 -12.78 21.22
C GLN A 239 13.05 -11.35 21.74
N ARG A 240 13.19 -10.32 20.89
CA ARG A 240 13.08 -8.92 21.30
C ARG A 240 11.66 -8.57 21.77
N LEU A 241 10.64 -9.04 21.08
CA LEU A 241 9.24 -8.87 21.48
C LEU A 241 8.98 -9.54 22.85
N ALA A 242 9.46 -10.78 23.01
CA ALA A 242 9.32 -11.53 24.25
C ALA A 242 10.07 -10.86 25.41
N SER A 243 11.26 -10.32 25.17
CA SER A 243 12.03 -9.55 26.16
C SER A 243 11.26 -8.30 26.60
N GLN A 244 10.72 -7.53 25.66
CA GLN A 244 9.93 -6.33 25.97
C GLN A 244 8.64 -6.64 26.73
N GLU A 245 8.00 -7.78 26.44
CA GLU A 245 6.74 -8.16 27.09
C GLU A 245 6.95 -8.79 28.46
N SER A 246 7.95 -9.66 28.60
CA SER A 246 8.27 -10.34 29.87
C SER A 246 9.05 -9.47 30.86
N GLN A 247 9.63 -8.36 30.42
CA GLN A 247 10.61 -7.52 31.16
C GLN A 247 11.89 -8.29 31.52
N VAL A 248 12.15 -9.43 30.83
CA VAL A 248 13.42 -10.18 30.99
C VAL A 248 14.41 -9.64 29.95
N TYR A 249 15.60 -9.32 30.39
CA TYR A 249 16.63 -8.72 29.56
C TYR A 249 16.99 -9.60 28.35
N ALA A 250 17.04 -9.01 27.16
CA ALA A 250 17.31 -9.73 25.93
C ALA A 250 18.59 -10.55 25.94
N PHE A 251 19.67 -10.06 26.62
CA PHE A 251 20.93 -10.79 26.74
C PHE A 251 20.80 -12.03 27.63
N LYS A 252 19.99 -11.98 28.71
CA LYS A 252 19.72 -13.16 29.55
C LYS A 252 19.04 -14.27 28.77
N ILE A 253 18.06 -13.90 27.97
CA ILE A 253 17.33 -14.85 27.08
C ILE A 253 18.33 -15.47 26.10
N LYS A 254 19.16 -14.62 25.44
CA LYS A 254 20.15 -15.07 24.44
C LYS A 254 21.21 -16.00 25.03
N GLN A 255 21.66 -15.74 26.24
CA GLN A 255 22.70 -16.54 26.91
C GLN A 255 22.13 -17.76 27.67
N GLY A 256 20.81 -17.85 27.84
CA GLY A 256 20.19 -18.88 28.67
C GLY A 256 20.43 -18.65 30.20
N ASN A 257 20.92 -17.47 30.59
CA ASN A 257 21.21 -17.14 31.98
C ASN A 257 19.99 -16.51 32.66
N MET A 258 18.94 -17.31 32.83
CA MET A 258 17.66 -16.90 33.42
C MET A 258 17.43 -17.65 34.74
N ASN A 259 17.01 -16.93 35.75
CA ASN A 259 16.53 -17.55 36.99
C ASN A 259 15.08 -18.04 36.83
N GLU A 260 14.54 -18.70 37.85
CA GLU A 260 13.18 -19.26 37.81
C GLU A 260 12.11 -18.19 37.64
N LEU A 261 12.26 -17.00 38.19
CA LEU A 261 11.36 -15.87 38.03
C LEU A 261 11.40 -15.37 36.58
N ASP A 262 12.59 -15.21 35.99
CA ASP A 262 12.77 -14.83 34.59
C ASP A 262 12.06 -15.84 33.65
N ILE A 263 12.23 -17.14 33.91
CA ILE A 263 11.63 -18.22 33.13
C ILE A 263 10.10 -18.16 33.22
N ASN A 264 9.54 -17.97 34.42
CA ASN A 264 8.10 -17.89 34.60
C ASN A 264 7.50 -16.63 33.96
N ALA A 265 8.16 -15.49 34.07
CA ALA A 265 7.77 -14.24 33.41
C ALA A 265 7.78 -14.41 31.88
N LEU A 266 8.84 -15.04 31.35
CA LEU A 266 8.95 -15.29 29.90
C LEU A 266 7.87 -16.25 29.40
N LYS A 267 7.58 -17.35 30.13
CA LYS A 267 6.48 -18.27 29.80
C LYS A 267 5.12 -17.58 29.78
N SER A 268 4.85 -16.74 30.77
CA SER A 268 3.61 -15.94 30.84
C SER A 268 3.49 -14.99 29.65
N ALA A 269 4.57 -14.25 29.33
CA ALA A 269 4.59 -13.36 28.18
C ALA A 269 4.38 -14.10 26.86
N VAL A 270 5.07 -15.21 26.62
CA VAL A 270 4.91 -16.02 25.41
C VAL A 270 3.47 -16.55 25.28
N ASN A 271 2.84 -16.97 26.38
CA ASN A 271 1.43 -17.38 26.34
C ASN A 271 0.49 -16.22 25.98
N GLY A 272 0.71 -15.02 26.51
CA GLY A 272 -0.08 -13.82 26.18
C GLY A 272 0.15 -13.32 24.74
N MET A 273 1.29 -13.69 24.12
CA MET A 273 1.63 -13.29 22.75
C MET A 273 1.03 -14.23 21.67
N LYS A 274 0.45 -15.38 22.05
CA LYS A 274 -0.07 -16.37 21.07
C LYS A 274 -1.13 -15.81 20.13
N ASP A 275 -1.94 -14.87 20.62
CA ASP A 275 -3.04 -14.27 19.88
C ASP A 275 -2.62 -12.98 19.14
N TRP A 276 -1.33 -12.62 19.18
CA TRP A 276 -0.83 -11.45 18.48
C TRP A 276 -0.82 -11.66 16.97
N ASN A 277 -1.51 -10.79 16.27
CA ASN A 277 -1.54 -10.86 14.80
C ASN A 277 -0.30 -10.19 14.20
N ILE A 278 0.80 -10.93 14.14
CA ILE A 278 2.07 -10.50 13.55
C ILE A 278 2.45 -11.44 12.41
N LYS A 279 2.82 -10.87 11.27
CA LYS A 279 3.42 -11.61 10.14
C LYS A 279 4.84 -11.09 9.91
N ILE A 280 5.82 -11.98 9.91
CA ILE A 280 7.22 -11.64 9.68
C ILE A 280 7.74 -12.40 8.45
N CYS A 281 8.35 -11.66 7.54
CA CYS A 281 9.09 -12.21 6.41
C CYS A 281 10.57 -11.81 6.58
N ASP A 282 11.44 -12.82 6.72
CA ASP A 282 12.89 -12.69 6.87
C ASP A 282 13.67 -13.30 5.69
N GLU A 283 13.06 -13.33 4.51
CA GLU A 283 13.72 -13.79 3.29
C GLU A 283 14.85 -12.84 2.89
N GLY A 284 16.04 -13.39 2.63
CA GLY A 284 17.23 -12.59 2.31
C GLY A 284 17.18 -11.87 0.96
N TYR A 285 16.37 -12.37 0.02
CA TYR A 285 16.20 -11.75 -1.31
C TYR A 285 14.80 -11.18 -1.45
N MET A 286 14.69 -9.86 -1.43
CA MET A 286 13.43 -9.14 -1.56
C MET A 286 13.53 -8.01 -2.57
N ASN A 287 12.50 -7.86 -3.39
CA ASN A 287 12.26 -6.72 -4.26
C ASN A 287 10.82 -6.21 -4.09
N MET A 288 10.52 -5.06 -4.69
CA MET A 288 9.19 -4.43 -4.52
C MET A 288 8.02 -5.30 -4.99
N ARG A 289 8.21 -6.19 -5.98
CA ARG A 289 7.16 -7.13 -6.43
C ARG A 289 6.82 -8.14 -5.34
N LYS A 290 7.82 -8.78 -4.73
CA LYS A 290 7.62 -9.75 -3.63
C LYS A 290 6.98 -9.08 -2.41
N ILE A 291 7.45 -7.87 -2.05
CA ILE A 291 6.88 -7.09 -0.95
C ILE A 291 5.39 -6.81 -1.20
N ARG A 292 5.04 -6.32 -2.40
CA ARG A 292 3.66 -6.04 -2.79
C ARG A 292 2.78 -7.29 -2.68
N THR A 293 3.19 -8.39 -3.29
CA THR A 293 2.44 -9.66 -3.27
C THR A 293 2.18 -10.14 -1.85
N LYS A 294 3.21 -10.16 -0.99
CA LYS A 294 3.07 -10.59 0.41
C LYS A 294 2.23 -9.62 1.23
N ALA A 295 2.43 -8.32 1.09
CA ALA A 295 1.66 -7.31 1.81
C ALA A 295 0.16 -7.36 1.46
N THR A 296 -0.16 -7.54 0.16
CA THR A 296 -1.54 -7.74 -0.30
C THR A 296 -2.17 -9.00 0.30
N MET A 297 -1.43 -10.11 0.27
CA MET A 297 -1.89 -11.35 0.92
C MET A 297 -2.09 -11.16 2.43
N TRP A 298 -1.18 -10.47 3.11
CA TRP A 298 -1.29 -10.24 4.55
C TRP A 298 -2.49 -9.35 4.90
N LYS A 299 -2.74 -8.29 4.13
CA LYS A 299 -3.93 -7.46 4.29
C LYS A 299 -5.21 -8.29 4.13
N ASN A 300 -5.34 -9.03 3.02
CA ASN A 300 -6.59 -9.69 2.66
C ASN A 300 -6.88 -10.95 3.49
N LYS A 301 -5.83 -11.74 3.80
CA LYS A 301 -5.99 -13.04 4.47
C LYS A 301 -5.86 -12.96 5.98
N TYR A 302 -5.03 -12.05 6.49
CA TYR A 302 -4.66 -12.00 7.91
C TYR A 302 -5.02 -10.67 8.58
N ASP A 303 -5.75 -9.81 7.89
CA ASP A 303 -6.20 -8.50 8.38
C ASP A 303 -5.06 -7.64 8.96
N ILE A 304 -3.91 -7.62 8.26
CA ILE A 304 -2.79 -6.75 8.63
C ILE A 304 -3.14 -5.30 8.30
N LYS A 305 -2.90 -4.41 9.26
CA LYS A 305 -3.24 -2.99 9.20
C LYS A 305 -2.03 -2.07 9.06
N VAL A 306 -0.84 -2.50 9.45
CA VAL A 306 0.39 -1.71 9.40
C VAL A 306 1.51 -2.56 8.83
N ILE A 307 2.31 -2.00 7.91
CA ILE A 307 3.48 -2.65 7.31
C ILE A 307 4.77 -1.97 7.77
N PHE A 308 5.72 -2.77 8.21
CA PHE A 308 7.07 -2.33 8.58
C PHE A 308 8.11 -2.94 7.64
N VAL A 309 9.16 -2.17 7.32
CA VAL A 309 10.27 -2.60 6.44
C VAL A 309 11.62 -2.23 7.06
N ASP A 310 12.44 -3.20 7.41
CA ASP A 310 13.77 -3.03 8.02
C ASP A 310 14.85 -3.69 7.16
N TYR A 311 15.58 -2.95 6.33
CA TYR A 311 15.53 -1.52 5.97
C TYR A 311 15.59 -1.36 4.44
N ILE A 312 15.21 -0.19 3.94
CA ILE A 312 15.11 0.13 2.50
C ILE A 312 16.39 -0.27 1.73
N GLY A 313 17.54 -0.07 2.36
CA GLY A 313 18.82 -0.31 1.73
C GLY A 313 19.15 -1.78 1.41
N LEU A 314 18.41 -2.76 1.86
CA LEU A 314 18.60 -4.18 1.54
C LEU A 314 17.62 -4.70 0.49
N ILE A 315 16.67 -3.88 0.06
CA ILE A 315 15.76 -4.24 -1.01
C ILE A 315 16.50 -4.12 -2.34
N GLU A 316 16.30 -5.08 -3.21
CA GLU A 316 16.90 -5.10 -4.55
C GLU A 316 15.99 -4.47 -5.59
N SER A 317 16.60 -3.93 -6.66
CA SER A 317 15.84 -3.41 -7.81
C SER A 317 15.09 -4.55 -8.50
N VAL A 318 13.93 -4.22 -9.06
CA VAL A 318 13.21 -5.12 -9.98
C VAL A 318 13.99 -5.31 -11.28
N ASN A 319 14.81 -4.34 -11.68
CA ASN A 319 15.68 -4.43 -12.82
C ASN A 319 17.08 -4.92 -12.41
N PRO A 320 17.50 -6.16 -12.76
CA PRO A 320 18.80 -6.71 -12.38
C PRO A 320 20.00 -5.97 -12.98
N LYS A 321 19.78 -5.14 -14.03
CA LYS A 321 20.83 -4.36 -14.70
C LYS A 321 21.06 -2.99 -14.05
N GLU A 322 20.19 -2.55 -13.16
CA GLU A 322 20.35 -1.28 -12.46
C GLU A 322 21.36 -1.44 -11.31
N THR A 323 22.45 -0.71 -11.41
CA THR A 323 23.56 -0.74 -10.43
C THR A 323 23.71 0.58 -9.68
N ASN A 324 23.06 1.64 -10.17
CA ASN A 324 23.11 2.94 -9.51
C ASN A 324 22.25 2.92 -8.24
N ARG A 325 22.91 3.01 -7.10
CA ARG A 325 22.29 2.94 -5.79
C ARG A 325 21.23 4.02 -5.56
N VAL A 326 21.43 5.21 -6.07
CA VAL A 326 20.47 6.33 -5.97
C VAL A 326 19.16 5.99 -6.68
N ASN A 327 19.26 5.42 -7.89
CA ASN A 327 18.09 5.01 -8.67
C ASN A 327 17.35 3.87 -8.00
N ILE A 328 18.08 2.88 -7.46
CA ILE A 328 17.49 1.72 -6.74
C ILE A 328 16.71 2.20 -5.52
N VAL A 329 17.30 3.06 -4.69
CA VAL A 329 16.63 3.59 -3.49
C VAL A 329 15.42 4.45 -3.88
N GLY A 330 15.49 5.20 -4.97
CA GLY A 330 14.37 5.97 -5.52
C GLY A 330 13.22 5.08 -6.02
N GLU A 331 13.55 4.00 -6.76
CA GLU A 331 12.56 3.00 -7.18
C GLU A 331 11.83 2.40 -5.97
N ILE A 332 12.58 2.00 -4.94
CA ILE A 332 12.06 1.37 -3.74
C ILE A 332 11.19 2.33 -2.94
N SER A 333 11.66 3.56 -2.70
CA SER A 333 10.94 4.60 -1.98
C SER A 333 9.58 4.88 -2.63
N ARG A 334 9.59 5.14 -3.94
CA ARG A 334 8.37 5.33 -4.72
C ARG A 334 7.47 4.10 -4.68
N GLY A 335 8.05 2.90 -4.78
CA GLY A 335 7.33 1.63 -4.68
C GLY A 335 6.62 1.45 -3.34
N LEU A 336 7.27 1.80 -2.22
CA LEU A 336 6.69 1.75 -0.87
C LEU A 336 5.56 2.78 -0.69
N LYS A 337 5.73 4.01 -1.25
CA LYS A 337 4.67 5.02 -1.24
C LYS A 337 3.44 4.58 -2.05
N LEU A 338 3.66 3.99 -3.23
CA LEU A 338 2.57 3.44 -4.04
C LEU A 338 1.88 2.28 -3.32
N LEU A 339 2.64 1.38 -2.68
CA LEU A 339 2.10 0.29 -1.88
C LEU A 339 1.20 0.79 -0.74
N ALA A 340 1.62 1.84 -0.02
CA ALA A 340 0.82 2.46 1.03
C ALA A 340 -0.53 2.98 0.49
N LYS A 341 -0.51 3.64 -0.67
CA LYS A 341 -1.72 4.16 -1.34
C LYS A 341 -2.64 3.04 -1.85
N GLU A 342 -2.10 2.04 -2.54
CA GLU A 342 -2.86 0.92 -3.11
C GLU A 342 -3.52 0.07 -2.03
N LEU A 343 -2.78 -0.23 -0.98
CA LEU A 343 -3.31 -1.02 0.13
C LEU A 343 -4.09 -0.19 1.14
N GLN A 344 -4.08 1.14 1.03
CA GLN A 344 -4.66 2.03 2.05
C GLN A 344 -4.20 1.66 3.48
N LEU A 345 -2.92 1.35 3.63
CA LEU A 345 -2.28 1.02 4.90
C LEU A 345 -1.10 1.96 5.16
N PRO A 346 -0.79 2.27 6.42
CA PRO A 346 0.47 2.93 6.75
C PRO A 346 1.65 1.99 6.50
N VAL A 347 2.71 2.54 5.90
CA VAL A 347 3.98 1.85 5.70
C VAL A 347 5.07 2.59 6.46
N VAL A 348 5.77 1.90 7.36
CA VAL A 348 6.89 2.44 8.12
C VAL A 348 8.17 1.78 7.63
N ALA A 349 9.07 2.55 7.02
CA ALA A 349 10.30 2.05 6.45
C ALA A 349 11.53 2.62 7.15
N LEU A 350 12.49 1.76 7.47
CA LEU A 350 13.76 2.19 8.07
C LEU A 350 14.78 2.55 7.01
N SER A 351 15.55 3.59 7.27
CA SER A 351 16.66 4.03 6.41
C SER A 351 17.93 4.25 7.24
N GLN A 352 19.06 3.85 6.67
CA GLN A 352 20.35 4.12 7.28
C GLN A 352 20.90 5.47 6.81
N LEU A 353 21.35 6.29 7.75
CA LEU A 353 21.90 7.61 7.45
C LEU A 353 23.36 7.57 7.05
N SER A 354 23.78 8.58 6.30
CA SER A 354 25.14 8.86 5.90
C SER A 354 26.08 9.06 7.12
N ARG A 355 27.38 8.75 6.96
CA ARG A 355 28.40 9.01 7.99
C ARG A 355 28.65 10.50 8.26
N ARG A 356 28.18 11.39 7.40
CA ARG A 356 28.30 12.86 7.59
C ARG A 356 27.66 13.37 8.87
N VAL A 357 26.67 12.64 9.41
CA VAL A 357 26.10 12.92 10.75
C VAL A 357 27.17 12.91 11.82
N ASP A 358 28.10 11.94 11.74
CA ASP A 358 29.14 11.76 12.76
C ASP A 358 30.23 12.87 12.71
N GLU A 359 30.27 13.68 11.64
CA GLU A 359 31.22 14.79 11.45
C GLU A 359 30.71 16.09 12.08
N ARG A 360 29.38 16.24 12.26
CA ARG A 360 28.79 17.44 12.83
C ARG A 360 28.97 17.54 14.34
N PRO A 361 29.14 18.76 14.89
CA PRO A 361 29.32 18.95 16.34
C PRO A 361 28.10 18.49 17.14
N ASP A 362 26.88 18.78 16.69
CA ASP A 362 25.61 18.49 17.35
C ASP A 362 25.12 17.07 17.13
N LYS A 363 25.70 16.33 16.17
CA LYS A 363 25.32 14.95 15.80
C LYS A 363 23.83 14.76 15.44
N MET A 364 23.10 15.87 15.23
CA MET A 364 21.70 15.83 14.84
C MET A 364 21.58 15.45 13.35
N PRO A 365 20.80 14.43 13.03
CA PRO A 365 20.54 14.05 11.65
C PRO A 365 19.70 15.11 10.91
N LEU A 366 20.01 15.34 9.64
CA LEU A 366 19.24 16.19 8.74
C LEU A 366 18.64 15.35 7.60
N MET A 367 17.62 15.87 6.90
CA MET A 367 17.03 15.19 5.74
C MET A 367 18.08 14.85 4.66
N SER A 368 19.06 15.73 4.46
CA SER A 368 20.17 15.51 3.53
C SER A 368 21.08 14.33 3.88
N ASP A 369 20.97 13.77 5.09
CA ASP A 369 21.72 12.58 5.53
C ASP A 369 21.05 11.28 5.15
N LEU A 370 19.80 11.31 4.70
CA LEU A 370 19.18 10.18 4.04
C LEU A 370 19.99 9.88 2.78
N ARG A 371 20.94 8.96 2.92
CA ARG A 371 21.98 8.67 1.93
C ARG A 371 21.36 8.23 0.61
N GLU A 372 21.84 8.82 -0.52
CA GLU A 372 21.48 8.41 -1.88
C GLU A 372 19.99 8.64 -2.26
N SER A 373 19.27 9.57 -1.59
CA SER A 373 17.82 9.60 -1.72
C SER A 373 17.15 10.97 -1.60
N GLY A 374 17.43 11.90 -2.49
CA GLY A 374 16.52 13.03 -2.73
C GLY A 374 15.07 12.55 -3.01
N SER A 375 14.92 11.35 -3.55
CA SER A 375 13.64 10.68 -3.80
C SER A 375 12.91 10.24 -2.52
N VAL A 376 13.61 9.70 -1.50
CA VAL A 376 12.98 9.35 -0.21
C VAL A 376 12.40 10.58 0.46
N GLU A 377 13.12 11.71 0.38
CA GLU A 377 12.59 12.97 0.88
C GLU A 377 11.31 13.40 0.16
N GLN A 378 11.21 13.19 -1.14
CA GLN A 378 10.02 13.55 -1.92
C GLN A 378 8.84 12.61 -1.67
N ASP A 379 9.09 11.30 -1.63
CA ASP A 379 8.06 10.27 -1.54
C ASP A 379 7.45 10.10 -0.14
N ALA A 380 8.28 10.25 0.92
CA ALA A 380 7.82 10.11 2.30
C ALA A 380 6.84 11.22 2.70
N ASP A 381 5.78 10.87 3.39
CA ASP A 381 4.83 11.81 3.98
C ASP A 381 5.32 12.29 5.34
N VAL A 382 5.93 11.40 6.10
CA VAL A 382 6.50 11.66 7.43
C VAL A 382 7.95 11.17 7.45
N ILE A 383 8.84 11.98 8.03
CA ILE A 383 10.24 11.61 8.23
C ILE A 383 10.61 11.84 9.70
N TRP A 384 11.03 10.78 10.35
CA TRP A 384 11.57 10.80 11.70
C TRP A 384 13.08 10.56 11.66
N MET A 385 13.86 11.50 12.20
CA MET A 385 15.29 11.36 12.42
C MET A 385 15.56 10.97 13.86
N MET A 386 16.31 9.90 14.04
CA MET A 386 16.53 9.33 15.36
C MET A 386 17.99 9.48 15.79
N MET A 387 18.21 9.97 17.03
CA MET A 387 19.52 10.13 17.64
C MET A 387 19.49 9.78 19.12
N ARG A 388 20.52 9.09 19.61
CA ARG A 388 20.76 8.81 21.02
C ARG A 388 22.00 9.56 21.48
N PRO A 389 21.84 10.58 22.36
CA PRO A 389 22.96 11.38 22.85
C PRO A 389 24.06 10.56 23.52
N ALA A 390 23.72 9.53 24.32
CA ALA A 390 24.68 8.66 24.98
C ALA A 390 25.65 7.94 24.04
N PHE A 391 25.37 7.89 22.74
CA PHE A 391 26.25 7.29 21.75
C PHE A 391 27.40 8.21 21.33
N TYR A 392 27.20 9.51 21.42
CA TYR A 392 28.11 10.53 20.93
C TYR A 392 28.70 11.40 22.04
N PHE A 393 27.99 11.57 23.11
CA PHE A 393 28.32 12.46 24.23
C PHE A 393 28.40 11.67 25.54
N ASP A 394 28.96 12.32 26.58
CA ASP A 394 29.03 11.72 27.91
C ASP A 394 27.60 11.30 28.38
N PRO A 395 27.41 10.01 28.68
CA PRO A 395 26.14 9.52 29.18
C PRO A 395 25.67 10.19 30.49
N THR A 396 26.58 10.71 31.29
CA THR A 396 26.25 11.39 32.58
C THR A 396 25.85 12.85 32.36
N ALA A 397 26.14 13.42 31.20
CA ALA A 397 25.72 14.77 30.84
C ALA A 397 24.21 14.82 30.51
N THR A 398 23.70 16.03 30.37
CA THR A 398 22.31 16.30 30.02
C THR A 398 22.18 16.92 28.62
N THR A 399 21.07 16.69 27.99
CA THR A 399 20.68 17.37 26.73
C THR A 399 19.41 18.17 26.98
N LYS A 400 19.40 19.42 26.53
CA LYS A 400 18.23 20.30 26.63
C LYS A 400 17.29 20.05 25.43
N VAL A 401 16.02 19.72 25.74
CA VAL A 401 14.96 19.53 24.76
C VAL A 401 13.78 20.44 25.14
N GLY A 402 13.61 21.52 24.40
CA GLY A 402 12.66 22.58 24.80
C GLY A 402 13.03 23.16 26.16
N ASN A 403 12.12 23.05 27.12
CA ASN A 403 12.33 23.50 28.51
C ASN A 403 12.82 22.38 29.47
N LEU A 404 13.00 21.16 28.94
CA LEU A 404 13.43 20.00 29.73
C LEU A 404 14.93 19.80 29.61
N GLU A 405 15.58 19.45 30.72
CA GLU A 405 16.96 19.03 30.76
C GLU A 405 17.00 17.55 31.12
N LEU A 406 17.39 16.72 30.15
CA LEU A 406 17.23 15.26 30.21
C LEU A 406 18.58 14.56 30.17
N SER A 407 18.73 13.50 30.98
CA SER A 407 19.95 12.71 31.02
C SER A 407 20.21 12.01 29.70
N ASN A 408 21.45 12.08 29.21
CA ASN A 408 21.85 11.41 27.96
C ASN A 408 21.77 9.90 28.06
N TYR A 409 21.87 9.33 29.24
CA TYR A 409 22.03 7.88 29.49
C TYR A 409 20.97 7.03 28.79
N ASP A 410 19.71 7.43 28.93
CA ASP A 410 18.56 6.70 28.36
C ASP A 410 17.73 7.55 27.39
N LEU A 411 18.23 8.72 27.00
CA LEU A 411 17.57 9.61 26.06
C LEU A 411 17.69 9.09 24.63
N CYS A 412 16.56 9.08 23.94
CA CYS A 412 16.48 8.95 22.49
C CYS A 412 15.64 10.10 21.94
N LEU A 413 16.20 10.87 21.02
CA LEU A 413 15.50 11.95 20.34
C LEU A 413 14.92 11.44 19.02
N ILE A 414 13.66 11.74 18.79
CA ILE A 414 13.03 11.63 17.48
C ILE A 414 12.70 13.05 17.01
N ASP A 415 13.38 13.47 15.94
CA ASP A 415 13.07 14.72 15.26
C ASP A 415 12.17 14.43 14.06
N GLN A 416 10.91 14.89 14.12
CA GLN A 416 10.00 14.88 12.99
C GLN A 416 10.34 16.04 12.06
N VAL A 417 11.27 15.81 11.15
CA VAL A 417 11.80 16.84 10.23
C VAL A 417 10.86 17.11 9.06
N LYS A 418 9.94 16.19 8.78
CA LYS A 418 8.92 16.33 7.73
C LYS A 418 7.60 15.71 8.17
N MET A 419 6.51 16.42 7.88
CA MET A 419 5.14 15.92 7.89
C MET A 419 4.31 16.72 6.90
N ARG A 420 3.70 16.06 5.90
CA ARG A 420 2.93 16.74 4.85
C ARG A 420 1.68 17.45 5.38
N SER A 421 1.06 16.88 6.41
CA SER A 421 -0.24 17.33 6.94
C SER A 421 -0.17 17.82 8.39
N GLY A 422 1.05 18.10 8.92
CA GLY A 422 1.20 18.46 10.33
C GLY A 422 2.44 19.31 10.63
N SER A 423 2.81 19.36 11.91
CA SER A 423 3.94 20.12 12.42
C SER A 423 5.21 19.28 12.48
N THR A 424 6.36 19.95 12.49
CA THR A 424 7.66 19.38 12.80
C THR A 424 8.01 19.60 14.27
N GLY A 425 8.94 18.79 14.81
CA GLY A 425 9.37 18.98 16.19
C GLY A 425 10.17 17.81 16.73
N VAL A 426 10.85 18.04 17.86
CA VAL A 426 11.69 17.05 18.52
C VAL A 426 10.95 16.46 19.72
N ILE A 427 10.95 15.13 19.78
CA ILE A 427 10.32 14.36 20.86
C ILE A 427 11.39 13.61 21.63
N PRO A 428 11.49 13.78 22.95
CA PRO A 428 12.30 12.93 23.80
C PRO A 428 11.57 11.62 24.10
N LEU A 429 12.26 10.49 23.90
CA LEU A 429 11.83 9.16 24.31
C LEU A 429 12.85 8.56 25.25
N LYS A 430 12.40 7.65 26.10
CA LYS A 430 13.24 6.84 26.96
C LYS A 430 13.63 5.55 26.27
N PHE A 431 14.92 5.28 26.13
CA PHE A 431 15.48 4.04 25.61
C PHE A 431 15.93 3.12 26.73
N ASP A 432 15.22 2.05 26.94
CA ASP A 432 15.61 0.98 27.85
C ASP A 432 16.53 0.00 27.11
N GLY A 433 17.82 0.15 27.30
CA GLY A 433 18.83 -0.64 26.58
C GLY A 433 18.74 -2.14 26.84
N PRO A 434 18.66 -2.62 28.11
CA PRO A 434 18.53 -4.04 28.43
C PRO A 434 17.32 -4.73 27.82
N LEU A 435 16.20 -4.02 27.64
CA LEU A 435 14.98 -4.51 27.03
C LEU A 435 14.90 -4.17 25.54
N MET A 436 15.82 -3.35 25.02
CA MET A 436 15.76 -2.83 23.65
C MET A 436 14.41 -2.16 23.34
N ARG A 437 13.91 -1.33 24.26
CA ARG A 437 12.56 -0.77 24.23
C ARG A 437 12.59 0.75 24.24
N LEU A 438 11.71 1.36 23.41
CA LEU A 438 11.42 2.79 23.49
C LEU A 438 10.03 3.03 24.09
N ARG A 439 9.93 4.06 24.92
CA ARG A 439 8.68 4.50 25.58
C ARG A 439 8.69 6.01 25.80
N ASN A 440 7.57 6.57 26.24
CA ASN A 440 7.53 7.97 26.64
C ASN A 440 8.61 8.28 27.67
N TYR A 441 9.17 9.48 27.58
CA TYR A 441 9.99 10.05 28.65
C TYR A 441 9.02 10.62 29.67
N GLU A 442 9.00 10.02 30.84
CA GLU A 442 8.19 10.45 32.00
C GLU A 442 8.90 11.55 32.75
#